data_399c5df8174826e6bfa998ad2a25c7e9
#
_entry.id   399c5df8174826e6bfa998ad2a25c7e9
#
_cell.length_a   1.000
_cell.length_b   1.000
_cell.length_c   1.000
_cell.angle_alpha   90.00
_cell.angle_beta   90.00
_cell.angle_gamma   90.00
#
_symmetry.space_group_name_H-M   'P 1'
#
loop_
_entity.id
_entity.type
_entity.pdbx_description
1 polymer ?
#
loop_
_entity_poly.entity_id
_entity_poly.type
_entity_poly.pdbx_seq_one_letter_code
_entity_poly.pdbx_strand_id
1 'polypeptide(L)'
;VMFLFPTELAGMLNNVRAAQSIWALSPALVLVDLTSTYRGYAQGMSNMKPTTVSQILEVVGKVAVGLVLAWSFTRAGKGLPVASAGAIFGVTAGGAFALIYVSIYKHRHYPDKPVADPDVPDSAGRILGTLLRISIPIALGSSVLSIINLVDTKLIMYRLQTALGYSETY
;
A
#
# COMPACT_ATOMS: atom_id res chain seq x y z
N VAL A 1 3.31 1.46 13.71
CA VAL A 1 2.36 0.59 14.45
C VAL A 1 2.37 -0.81 13.85
N MET A 2 2.06 -1.01 12.54
CA MET A 2 2.01 -2.34 11.90
C MET A 2 3.33 -3.13 11.99
N PHE A 3 4.47 -2.46 11.92
CA PHE A 3 5.78 -3.10 12.03
C PHE A 3 6.13 -3.51 13.48
N LEU A 4 5.69 -2.71 14.47
CA LEU A 4 6.01 -2.93 15.88
C LEU A 4 5.04 -3.88 16.58
N PHE A 5 3.77 -3.91 16.16
CA PHE A 5 2.70 -4.67 16.81
C PHE A 5 1.91 -5.56 15.83
N PRO A 6 2.56 -6.41 15.03
CA PRO A 6 1.85 -7.23 14.03
C PRO A 6 0.96 -8.30 14.66
N THR A 7 1.37 -8.85 15.83
CA THR A 7 0.62 -9.89 16.54
C THR A 7 -0.64 -9.35 17.21
N GLU A 8 -0.60 -8.14 17.75
CA GLU A 8 -1.76 -7.50 18.36
C GLU A 8 -2.81 -7.14 17.31
N LEU A 9 -2.37 -6.62 16.17
CA LEU A 9 -3.27 -6.35 15.03
C LEU A 9 -3.88 -7.62 14.46
N ALA A 10 -3.10 -8.71 14.35
CA ALA A 10 -3.61 -10.01 13.94
C ALA A 10 -4.61 -10.58 14.95
N GLY A 11 -4.39 -10.36 16.26
CA GLY A 11 -5.33 -10.71 17.32
C GLY A 11 -6.65 -9.95 17.23
N MET A 12 -6.62 -8.65 16.89
CA MET A 12 -7.84 -7.85 16.67
C MET A 12 -8.66 -8.33 15.46
N LEU A 13 -8.02 -8.96 14.48
CA LEU A 13 -8.66 -9.57 13.31
C LEU A 13 -9.08 -11.03 13.56
N ASN A 14 -8.91 -11.54 14.79
CA ASN A 14 -9.12 -12.96 15.14
C ASN A 14 -8.34 -13.95 14.25
N ASN A 15 -7.19 -13.53 13.71
CA ASN A 15 -6.38 -14.37 12.83
C ASN A 15 -4.88 -14.19 13.11
N VAL A 16 -4.38 -14.93 14.09
CA VAL A 16 -2.97 -14.89 14.52
C VAL A 16 -2.01 -15.28 13.38
N ARG A 17 -2.47 -16.13 12.44
CA ARG A 17 -1.67 -16.55 11.26
C ARG A 17 -1.42 -15.40 10.28
N ALA A 18 -2.23 -14.33 10.33
CA ALA A 18 -2.04 -13.14 9.50
C ALA A 18 -0.88 -12.24 9.95
N ALA A 19 -0.29 -12.46 11.14
CA ALA A 19 0.77 -11.61 11.66
C ALA A 19 1.98 -11.50 10.72
N GLN A 20 2.39 -12.60 10.08
CA GLN A 20 3.49 -12.61 9.12
C GLN A 20 3.17 -11.78 7.86
N SER A 21 1.93 -11.83 7.41
CA SER A 21 1.44 -11.04 6.26
C SER A 21 1.37 -9.55 6.59
N ILE A 22 0.94 -9.20 7.80
CA ILE A 22 0.91 -7.81 8.30
C ILE A 22 2.32 -7.24 8.38
N TRP A 23 3.26 -8.03 8.89
CA TRP A 23 4.67 -7.63 8.96
C TRP A 23 5.27 -7.41 7.56
N ALA A 24 5.00 -8.32 6.62
CA ALA A 24 5.47 -8.23 5.23
C ALA A 24 4.89 -7.02 4.48
N LEU A 25 3.69 -6.56 4.88
CA LEU A 25 3.03 -5.39 4.28
C LEU A 25 3.56 -4.05 4.83
N SER A 26 4.11 -4.05 6.05
CA SER A 26 4.50 -2.82 6.74
C SER A 26 5.45 -1.90 5.94
N PRO A 27 6.52 -2.40 5.29
CA PRO A 27 7.41 -1.55 4.50
C PRO A 27 6.74 -1.01 3.23
N ALA A 28 5.72 -1.71 2.72
CA ALA A 28 4.99 -1.26 1.53
C ALA A 28 4.31 0.09 1.75
N LEU A 29 3.80 0.37 2.96
CA LEU A 29 3.16 1.64 3.28
C LEU A 29 4.10 2.83 3.06
N VAL A 30 5.33 2.74 3.57
CA VAL A 30 6.33 3.80 3.39
C VAL A 30 6.67 4.00 1.91
N LEU A 31 6.80 2.91 1.16
CA LEU A 31 7.09 2.98 -0.28
C LEU A 31 5.93 3.62 -1.06
N VAL A 32 4.68 3.29 -0.69
CA VAL A 32 3.49 3.88 -1.31
C VAL A 32 3.40 5.37 -1.04
N ASP A 33 3.65 5.82 0.20
CA ASP A 33 3.62 7.24 0.56
C ASP A 33 4.67 8.04 -0.22
N LEU A 34 5.91 7.53 -0.27
CA LEU A 34 6.98 8.16 -1.05
C LEU A 34 6.63 8.20 -2.56
N THR A 35 6.15 7.09 -3.10
CA THR A 35 5.77 7.03 -4.52
C THR A 35 4.63 7.99 -4.83
N SER A 36 3.64 8.10 -3.93
CA SER A 36 2.50 9.02 -4.08
C SER A 36 2.94 10.48 -4.09
N THR A 37 3.93 10.85 -3.29
CA THR A 37 4.50 12.20 -3.28
C THR A 37 5.11 12.55 -4.63
N TYR A 38 5.93 11.66 -5.20
CA TYR A 38 6.52 11.88 -6.52
C TYR A 38 5.47 11.91 -7.64
N ARG A 39 4.47 11.03 -7.58
CA ARG A 39 3.34 11.03 -8.53
C ARG A 39 2.55 12.33 -8.44
N GLY A 40 2.24 12.80 -7.22
CA GLY A 40 1.56 14.07 -6.99
C GLY A 40 2.33 15.26 -7.57
N TYR A 41 3.65 15.30 -7.40
CA TYR A 41 4.49 16.32 -8.01
C TYR A 41 4.38 16.31 -9.55
N ALA A 42 4.50 15.15 -10.18
CA ALA A 42 4.40 15.03 -11.63
C ALA A 42 3.01 15.41 -12.17
N GLN A 43 1.96 15.04 -11.44
CA GLN A 43 0.57 15.42 -11.77
C GLN A 43 0.35 16.92 -11.63
N GLY A 44 0.91 17.56 -10.61
CA GLY A 44 0.90 19.02 -10.46
C GLY A 44 1.57 19.75 -11.62
N MET A 45 2.57 19.13 -12.26
CA MET A 45 3.20 19.62 -13.50
C MET A 45 2.42 19.20 -14.76
N SER A 46 1.18 18.77 -14.63
CA SER A 46 0.31 18.30 -15.73
C SER A 46 0.89 17.13 -16.53
N ASN A 47 1.79 16.36 -15.95
CA ASN A 47 2.42 15.20 -16.58
C ASN A 47 1.98 13.89 -15.94
N MET A 48 1.08 13.17 -16.61
CA MET A 48 0.55 11.88 -16.14
C MET A 48 1.42 10.67 -16.52
N LYS A 49 2.39 10.83 -17.43
CA LYS A 49 3.23 9.71 -17.91
C LYS A 49 3.95 8.95 -16.80
N PRO A 50 4.68 9.61 -15.87
CA PRO A 50 5.38 8.88 -14.80
C PRO A 50 4.42 8.17 -13.85
N THR A 51 3.23 8.72 -13.62
CA THR A 51 2.20 8.07 -12.81
C THR A 51 1.74 6.77 -13.44
N THR A 52 1.34 6.81 -14.72
CA THR A 52 0.83 5.63 -15.44
C THR A 52 1.88 4.52 -15.53
N VAL A 53 3.10 4.85 -15.96
CA VAL A 53 4.17 3.85 -16.11
C VAL A 53 4.56 3.25 -14.75
N SER A 54 4.65 4.06 -13.71
CA SER A 54 4.96 3.55 -12.36
C SER A 54 3.88 2.61 -11.81
N GLN A 55 2.61 2.85 -12.12
CA GLN A 55 1.53 1.95 -11.74
C GLN A 55 1.61 0.61 -12.46
N ILE A 56 1.93 0.62 -13.74
CA ILE A 56 2.15 -0.62 -14.51
C ILE A 56 3.30 -1.42 -13.90
N LEU A 57 4.45 -0.77 -13.65
CA LEU A 57 5.61 -1.41 -13.04
C LEU A 57 5.31 -1.95 -11.65
N GLU A 58 4.53 -1.21 -10.85
CA GLU A 58 4.08 -1.67 -9.54
C GLU A 58 3.26 -2.94 -9.63
N VAL A 59 2.26 -2.99 -10.52
CA VAL A 59 1.39 -4.15 -10.68
C VAL A 59 2.17 -5.35 -11.21
N VAL A 60 2.98 -5.17 -12.25
CA VAL A 60 3.80 -6.24 -12.82
C VAL A 60 4.79 -6.78 -11.78
N GLY A 61 5.47 -5.89 -11.07
CA GLY A 61 6.40 -6.26 -10.00
C GLY A 61 5.72 -7.01 -8.85
N LYS A 62 4.57 -6.53 -8.41
CA LYS A 62 3.73 -7.15 -7.39
C LYS A 62 3.35 -8.58 -7.76
N VAL A 63 2.82 -8.77 -8.97
CA VAL A 63 2.38 -10.09 -9.45
C VAL A 63 3.59 -11.02 -9.65
N ALA A 64 4.62 -10.57 -10.34
CA ALA A 64 5.79 -11.40 -10.64
C ALA A 64 6.49 -11.88 -9.35
N VAL A 65 6.86 -10.93 -8.47
CA VAL A 65 7.59 -11.27 -7.23
C VAL A 65 6.68 -12.04 -6.27
N GLY A 66 5.42 -11.62 -6.13
CA GLY A 66 4.47 -12.29 -5.23
C GLY A 66 4.22 -13.75 -5.61
N LEU A 67 4.01 -14.03 -6.91
CA LEU A 67 3.81 -15.40 -7.39
C LEU A 67 5.07 -16.25 -7.24
N VAL A 68 6.24 -15.72 -7.59
CA VAL A 68 7.50 -16.44 -7.45
C VAL A 68 7.78 -16.80 -6.01
N LEU A 69 7.59 -15.88 -5.07
CA LEU A 69 7.81 -16.14 -3.65
C LEU A 69 6.77 -17.12 -3.09
N ALA A 70 5.49 -16.93 -3.41
CA ALA A 70 4.45 -17.86 -2.97
C ALA A 70 4.71 -19.29 -3.46
N TRP A 71 5.05 -19.45 -4.74
CA TRP A 71 5.37 -20.74 -5.33
C TRP A 71 6.62 -21.37 -4.71
N SER A 72 7.69 -20.59 -4.52
CA SER A 72 8.93 -21.05 -3.91
C SER A 72 8.72 -21.54 -2.47
N PHE A 73 7.96 -20.79 -1.65
CA PHE A 73 7.71 -21.16 -0.26
C PHE A 73 6.75 -22.35 -0.14
N THR A 74 5.79 -22.48 -1.05
CA THR A 74 4.90 -23.64 -1.12
C THR A 74 5.70 -24.90 -1.47
N ARG A 75 6.59 -24.82 -2.47
CA ARG A 75 7.48 -25.94 -2.83
C ARG A 75 8.47 -26.32 -1.71
N ALA A 76 8.94 -25.32 -0.96
CA ALA A 76 9.84 -25.55 0.17
C ALA A 76 9.12 -26.11 1.42
N GLY A 77 7.82 -26.37 1.38
CA GLY A 77 7.05 -26.94 2.48
C GLY A 77 6.94 -26.03 3.72
N LYS A 78 7.14 -24.71 3.56
CA LYS A 78 7.17 -23.77 4.71
C LYS A 78 5.79 -23.42 5.30
N GLY A 79 4.73 -24.05 4.79
CA GLY A 79 3.37 -23.83 5.28
C GLY A 79 2.69 -22.59 4.66
N LEU A 80 1.35 -22.61 4.74
CA LEU A 80 0.48 -21.62 4.13
C LEU A 80 0.71 -20.18 4.63
N PRO A 81 0.95 -19.92 5.95
CA PRO A 81 1.19 -18.56 6.43
C PRO A 81 2.45 -17.90 5.86
N VAL A 82 3.52 -18.68 5.65
CA VAL A 82 4.77 -18.16 5.05
C VAL A 82 4.61 -17.94 3.55
N ALA A 83 3.90 -18.82 2.86
CA ALA A 83 3.61 -18.65 1.44
C ALA A 83 2.74 -17.41 1.18
N SER A 84 1.73 -17.17 2.02
CA SER A 84 0.88 -15.96 1.94
C SER A 84 1.67 -14.68 2.26
N ALA A 85 2.54 -14.70 3.26
CA ALA A 85 3.43 -13.57 3.55
C ALA A 85 4.36 -13.27 2.37
N GLY A 86 4.89 -14.30 1.69
CA GLY A 86 5.68 -14.16 0.47
C GLY A 86 4.91 -13.53 -0.68
N ALA A 87 3.65 -13.95 -0.89
CA ALA A 87 2.77 -13.33 -1.88
C ALA A 87 2.54 -11.84 -1.59
N ILE A 88 2.28 -11.50 -0.33
CA ILE A 88 2.06 -10.13 0.13
C ILE A 88 3.34 -9.28 0.03
N PHE A 89 4.51 -9.86 0.28
CA PHE A 89 5.79 -9.17 0.08
C PHE A 89 5.99 -8.70 -1.36
N GLY A 90 5.35 -9.34 -2.33
CA GLY A 90 5.26 -8.85 -3.70
C GLY A 90 4.75 -7.40 -3.81
N VAL A 91 3.86 -6.97 -2.89
CA VAL A 91 3.36 -5.58 -2.84
C VAL A 91 4.50 -4.62 -2.52
N THR A 92 5.35 -4.98 -1.55
CA THR A 92 6.54 -4.19 -1.20
C THR A 92 7.53 -4.11 -2.37
N ALA A 93 7.78 -5.21 -3.04
CA ALA A 93 8.67 -5.25 -4.20
C ALA A 93 8.12 -4.41 -5.36
N GLY A 94 6.82 -4.52 -5.67
CA GLY A 94 6.16 -3.69 -6.68
C GLY A 94 6.24 -2.20 -6.36
N GLY A 95 6.00 -1.81 -5.10
CA GLY A 95 6.17 -0.43 -4.63
C GLY A 95 7.61 0.07 -4.79
N ALA A 96 8.60 -0.77 -4.51
CA ALA A 96 10.01 -0.43 -4.71
C ALA A 96 10.35 -0.17 -6.19
N PHE A 97 9.86 -1.01 -7.12
CA PHE A 97 10.05 -0.77 -8.56
C PHE A 97 9.40 0.53 -9.02
N ALA A 98 8.19 0.81 -8.55
CA ALA A 98 7.51 2.05 -8.84
C ALA A 98 8.28 3.27 -8.32
N LEU A 99 8.75 3.22 -7.07
CA LEU A 99 9.51 4.29 -6.45
C LEU A 99 10.82 4.57 -7.18
N ILE A 100 11.58 3.52 -7.51
CA ILE A 100 12.83 3.62 -8.28
C ILE A 100 12.56 4.32 -9.61
N TYR A 101 11.56 3.87 -10.35
CA TYR A 101 11.22 4.47 -11.65
C TYR A 101 10.86 5.95 -11.53
N VAL A 102 9.94 6.31 -10.60
CA VAL A 102 9.48 7.70 -10.45
C VAL A 102 10.60 8.61 -9.96
N SER A 103 11.49 8.12 -9.08
CA SER A 103 12.66 8.85 -8.59
C SER A 103 13.65 9.15 -9.73
N ILE A 104 13.97 8.13 -10.54
CA ILE A 104 14.83 8.31 -11.72
C ILE A 104 14.19 9.28 -12.72
N TYR A 105 12.87 9.13 -12.95
CA TYR A 105 12.15 10.01 -13.87
C TYR A 105 12.21 11.46 -13.41
N LYS A 106 11.99 11.74 -12.11
CA LYS A 106 12.10 13.08 -11.53
C LYS A 106 13.50 13.65 -11.77
N HIS A 107 14.54 12.91 -11.43
CA HIS A 107 15.93 13.39 -11.57
C HIS A 107 16.32 13.70 -13.03
N ARG A 108 15.78 12.95 -13.98
CA ARG A 108 16.12 13.13 -15.41
C ARG A 108 15.33 14.26 -16.09
N HIS A 109 14.05 14.43 -15.73
CA HIS A 109 13.15 15.33 -16.45
C HIS A 109 12.81 16.61 -15.69
N TYR A 110 13.01 16.60 -14.38
CA TYR A 110 12.80 17.76 -13.52
C TYR A 110 14.05 17.99 -12.67
N PRO A 111 15.18 18.42 -13.29
CA PRO A 111 16.33 18.85 -12.49
C PRO A 111 15.89 20.01 -11.62
N ASP A 112 16.39 20.04 -10.38
CA ASP A 112 16.10 21.10 -9.41
C ASP A 112 16.62 22.47 -9.94
N LYS A 113 15.90 23.04 -10.90
CA LYS A 113 16.08 24.43 -11.26
C LYS A 113 15.29 25.25 -10.27
N PRO A 114 15.91 26.26 -9.62
CA PRO A 114 15.13 27.20 -8.86
C PRO A 114 14.07 27.80 -9.80
N VAL A 115 12.81 27.64 -9.42
CA VAL A 115 11.71 28.30 -10.13
C VAL A 115 11.94 29.78 -9.97
N ALA A 116 12.43 30.41 -11.01
CA ALA A 116 12.64 31.84 -11.07
C ALA A 116 11.31 32.53 -11.34
N ASP A 117 10.31 32.29 -10.48
CA ASP A 117 9.05 33.02 -10.51
C ASP A 117 8.96 33.86 -9.24
N PRO A 118 8.83 35.20 -9.36
CA PRO A 118 8.81 36.10 -8.22
C PRO A 118 7.50 36.04 -7.41
N ASP A 119 6.58 35.16 -7.73
CA ASP A 119 5.41 34.93 -6.90
C ASP A 119 5.86 34.38 -5.54
N VAL A 120 5.57 35.16 -4.51
CA VAL A 120 5.88 34.83 -3.12
C VAL A 120 5.38 33.42 -2.82
N PRO A 121 6.26 32.47 -2.50
CA PRO A 121 5.83 31.11 -2.25
C PRO A 121 4.79 31.13 -1.13
N ASP A 122 3.64 30.49 -1.37
CA ASP A 122 2.60 30.33 -0.35
C ASP A 122 3.20 29.76 0.92
N SER A 123 2.85 30.32 2.07
CA SER A 123 3.38 29.83 3.34
C SER A 123 3.04 28.34 3.51
N ALA A 124 3.97 27.55 4.03
CA ALA A 124 3.79 26.13 4.26
C ALA A 124 2.49 25.82 5.04
N GLY A 125 2.08 26.69 5.94
CA GLY A 125 0.82 26.57 6.69
C GLY A 125 -0.41 26.71 5.81
N ARG A 126 -0.40 27.58 4.81
CA ARG A 126 -1.50 27.77 3.87
C ARG A 126 -1.64 26.57 2.94
N ILE A 127 -0.52 26.06 2.44
CA ILE A 127 -0.47 24.86 1.61
C ILE A 127 -1.03 23.66 2.41
N LEU A 128 -0.53 23.45 3.63
CA LEU A 128 -0.98 22.38 4.50
C LEU A 128 -2.47 22.49 4.83
N GLY A 129 -2.96 23.69 5.15
CA GLY A 129 -4.38 23.94 5.42
C GLY A 129 -5.27 23.60 4.23
N THR A 130 -4.85 23.98 3.00
CA THR A 130 -5.57 23.63 1.77
C THR A 130 -5.57 22.13 1.51
N LEU A 131 -4.42 21.47 1.67
CA LEU A 131 -4.30 20.02 1.53
C LEU A 131 -5.19 19.27 2.52
N LEU A 132 -5.17 19.64 3.80
CA LEU A 132 -6.02 19.02 4.82
C LEU A 132 -7.51 19.22 4.54
N ARG A 133 -7.89 20.43 4.13
CA ARG A 133 -9.29 20.75 3.81
C ARG A 133 -9.85 19.88 2.68
N ILE A 134 -9.02 19.54 1.68
CA ILE A 134 -9.40 18.68 0.56
C ILE A 134 -9.29 17.20 0.95
N SER A 135 -8.23 16.82 1.64
CA SER A 135 -7.94 15.41 1.96
C SER A 135 -8.88 14.81 3.00
N ILE A 136 -9.31 15.61 4.01
CA ILE A 136 -10.18 15.10 5.09
C ILE A 136 -11.53 14.58 4.56
N PRO A 137 -12.31 15.31 3.74
CA PRO A 137 -13.56 14.78 3.20
C PRO A 137 -13.38 13.54 2.34
N ILE A 138 -12.31 13.51 1.53
CA ILE A 138 -11.99 12.35 0.68
C ILE A 138 -11.62 11.14 1.53
N ALA A 139 -10.79 11.33 2.58
CA ALA A 139 -10.41 10.28 3.50
C ALA A 139 -11.61 9.74 4.28
N LEU A 140 -12.51 10.60 4.74
CA LEU A 140 -13.74 10.17 5.40
C LEU A 140 -14.62 9.34 4.46
N GLY A 141 -14.82 9.78 3.21
CA GLY A 141 -15.59 9.04 2.22
C GLY A 141 -15.02 7.66 1.92
N SER A 142 -13.70 7.55 1.74
CA SER A 142 -13.03 6.27 1.50
C SER A 142 -13.02 5.35 2.74
N SER A 143 -13.00 5.93 3.95
CA SER A 143 -13.05 5.18 5.21
C SER A 143 -14.39 4.46 5.40
N VAL A 144 -15.50 5.04 4.93
CA VAL A 144 -16.82 4.39 4.98
C VAL A 144 -16.81 3.07 4.20
N LEU A 145 -16.24 3.05 2.99
CA LEU A 145 -16.11 1.82 2.21
C LEU A 145 -15.25 0.76 2.93
N SER A 146 -14.18 1.19 3.58
CA SER A 146 -13.32 0.27 4.34
C SER A 146 -14.06 -0.32 5.55
N ILE A 147 -14.86 0.48 6.24
CA ILE A 147 -15.69 0.02 7.37
C ILE A 147 -16.74 -1.00 6.89
N ILE A 148 -17.41 -0.72 5.77
CA ILE A 148 -18.38 -1.66 5.17
C ILE A 148 -17.70 -3.00 4.86
N ASN A 149 -16.55 -2.99 4.21
CA ASN A 149 -15.81 -4.20 3.90
C ASN A 149 -15.39 -5.00 5.16
N LEU A 150 -15.02 -4.30 6.24
CA LEU A 150 -14.73 -4.95 7.53
C LEU A 150 -15.96 -5.60 8.15
N VAL A 151 -17.10 -4.93 8.10
CA VAL A 151 -18.38 -5.45 8.61
C VAL A 151 -18.80 -6.68 7.80
N ASP A 152 -18.73 -6.60 6.47
CA ASP A 152 -19.04 -7.72 5.58
C ASP A 152 -18.13 -8.92 5.83
N THR A 153 -16.83 -8.70 5.97
CA THR A 153 -15.87 -9.76 6.29
C THR A 153 -16.20 -10.42 7.63
N LYS A 154 -16.49 -9.64 8.67
CA LYS A 154 -16.90 -10.18 9.98
C LYS A 154 -18.22 -10.95 9.90
N LEU A 155 -19.22 -10.45 9.18
CA LEU A 155 -20.50 -11.12 9.01
C LEU A 155 -20.36 -12.45 8.26
N ILE A 156 -19.56 -12.47 7.19
CA ILE A 156 -19.29 -13.68 6.42
C ILE A 156 -18.57 -14.71 7.30
N MET A 157 -17.51 -14.31 8.02
CA MET A 157 -16.78 -15.22 8.91
C MET A 157 -17.68 -15.76 10.02
N TYR A 158 -18.47 -14.89 10.66
CA TYR A 158 -19.41 -15.29 11.70
C TYR A 158 -20.46 -16.30 11.16
N ARG A 159 -21.00 -16.07 9.97
CA ARG A 159 -21.97 -16.99 9.34
C ARG A 159 -21.33 -18.32 8.96
N LEU A 160 -20.10 -18.31 8.43
CA LEU A 160 -19.38 -19.55 8.09
C LEU A 160 -19.08 -20.38 9.34
N GLN A 161 -18.68 -19.76 10.43
CA GLN A 161 -18.36 -20.45 11.68
C GLN A 161 -19.62 -20.97 12.39
N THR A 162 -20.70 -20.16 12.46
CA THR A 162 -21.91 -20.54 13.23
C THR A 162 -22.91 -21.35 12.44
N ALA A 163 -23.10 -21.10 11.13
CA ALA A 163 -24.13 -21.77 10.33
C ALA A 163 -23.60 -23.01 9.58
N LEU A 164 -22.33 -23.05 9.24
CA LEU A 164 -21.72 -24.13 8.44
C LEU A 164 -20.69 -24.96 9.23
N GLY A 165 -20.43 -24.60 10.51
CA GLY A 165 -19.52 -25.36 11.38
C GLY A 165 -18.06 -25.39 10.89
N TYR A 166 -17.65 -24.45 10.03
CA TYR A 166 -16.24 -24.31 9.63
C TYR A 166 -15.44 -23.83 10.82
N SER A 167 -14.69 -24.74 11.44
CA SER A 167 -13.69 -24.38 12.47
C SER A 167 -12.42 -23.84 11.78
N GLU A 168 -11.68 -22.94 12.44
CA GLU A 168 -10.42 -22.38 11.93
C GLU A 168 -9.28 -23.41 11.71
N THR A 169 -9.60 -24.69 11.72
CA THR A 169 -8.64 -25.81 11.71
C THR A 169 -8.45 -26.44 10.32
N TYR A 170 -8.80 -25.76 9.25
CA TYR A 170 -8.46 -26.19 7.90
C TYR A 170 -7.60 -25.18 7.15
#